data_0ef8f5aa7eb4c8d13b221fff85aa107c
#
_entry.id   0ef8f5aa7eb4c8d13b221fff85aa107c
#
_cell.length_a   1.000
_cell.length_b   1.000
_cell.length_c   1.000
_cell.angle_alpha   90.00
_cell.angle_beta   90.00
_cell.angle_gamma   90.00
#
_symmetry.space_group_name_H-M   'P 1'
#
loop_
_entity.id
_entity.type
_entity.pdbx_description
1 polymer ?
#
loop_
_entity_poly.entity_id
_entity_poly.type
_entity_poly.pdbx_seq_one_letter_code
_entity_poly.pdbx_strand_id
1 'polypeptide(L)'
;MPKDFEDLFTNKLDDHYWNNCIFSEILKDSFKIKILEIIPKKNKDLKYNKKNQNIISYLKYFIDLFLGKIIKEKILFYKFSKKKYLNFIIKKFRLSRFYYEFSKQISTKKKIVRKNINLGMDSKNSFEEMLNRKLFNFIPISHLELFEDINVYLNKIKIKPKYIVTTYGHVINDLFKIWSAEKIEKKISKIVICSHGGTFEDKINFNSWMNISDNFITWEKKTNIKCIQLPPTYSIEKKNIKKTKNKQILFCTANTNLYNYRIQDYIISSQMKTYVSFWKEFIKRLNYKTRNNLIIRHIPNIDPWHLKEEFEKILGNNAISKKKNFLDEVKNSKIIIHTALQTTFFESMLAGVPSVVLLKEDMWNLSKSGREIYKLLKKNKIIFKDIESLINHLNNIDQDPLSWWNSKNILIVRQKFHEHFCNYQDDNKWNNYFLDLN
;
A
#
# COMPACT_ATOMS: atom_id res chain seq x y z
N MET A 1 -22.46 -3.23 14.44
CA MET A 1 -22.23 -2.03 13.63
C MET A 1 -21.28 -1.09 14.37
N PRO A 2 -20.30 -0.49 13.72
CA PRO A 2 -19.45 0.49 14.38
C PRO A 2 -20.33 1.64 14.88
N LYS A 3 -20.26 1.89 16.18
CA LYS A 3 -21.03 2.96 16.82
C LYS A 3 -20.28 4.28 16.86
N ASP A 4 -18.98 4.25 16.62
CA ASP A 4 -18.09 5.38 16.77
C ASP A 4 -17.59 5.87 15.41
N PHE A 5 -17.45 7.16 15.32
CA PHE A 5 -17.09 7.91 14.14
C PHE A 5 -15.67 7.58 13.58
N GLU A 6 -14.72 7.24 14.46
CA GLU A 6 -13.38 6.80 14.08
C GLU A 6 -13.39 5.51 13.24
N ASP A 7 -14.51 4.77 13.33
CA ASP A 7 -14.72 3.54 12.56
C ASP A 7 -15.05 3.80 11.08
N LEU A 8 -15.22 5.05 10.67
CA LEU A 8 -15.76 5.42 9.36
C LEU A 8 -14.71 5.96 8.39
N PHE A 9 -13.61 6.50 8.90
CA PHE A 9 -12.64 7.24 8.08
C PHE A 9 -11.31 6.56 7.84
N THR A 10 -11.04 5.50 8.52
CA THR A 10 -9.79 4.78 8.39
C THR A 10 -10.03 3.43 7.75
N ASN A 11 -9.01 2.82 7.20
CA ASN A 11 -8.88 1.50 6.61
C ASN A 11 -9.64 0.33 7.28
N LYS A 12 -10.79 0.57 7.90
CA LYS A 12 -11.54 -0.46 8.63
C LYS A 12 -12.33 -1.40 7.73
N LEU A 13 -12.42 -1.09 6.43
CA LEU A 13 -12.81 -2.11 5.46
C LEU A 13 -11.78 -3.24 5.37
N ASP A 14 -10.55 -2.98 5.84
CA ASP A 14 -9.52 -4.00 6.07
C ASP A 14 -9.68 -4.72 7.42
N ASP A 15 -10.56 -4.25 8.29
CA ASP A 15 -10.75 -4.81 9.63
C ASP A 15 -11.35 -6.21 9.53
N HIS A 16 -10.65 -7.16 10.09
CA HIS A 16 -11.10 -8.56 10.16
C HIS A 16 -12.44 -8.69 10.87
N TYR A 17 -12.70 -7.88 11.90
CA TYR A 17 -13.97 -7.90 12.62
C TYR A 17 -15.15 -7.49 11.73
N TRP A 18 -15.00 -6.40 10.98
CA TRP A 18 -16.01 -5.93 10.03
C TRP A 18 -16.30 -6.97 8.95
N ASN A 19 -15.26 -7.50 8.34
CA ASN A 19 -15.39 -8.54 7.32
C ASN A 19 -16.00 -9.83 7.89
N ASN A 20 -15.64 -10.22 9.12
CA ASN A 20 -16.27 -11.34 9.82
C ASN A 20 -17.78 -11.12 10.00
N CYS A 21 -18.21 -9.93 10.38
CA CYS A 21 -19.64 -9.62 10.52
C CYS A 21 -20.38 -9.76 9.18
N ILE A 22 -19.81 -9.23 8.09
CA ILE A 22 -20.39 -9.34 6.75
C ILE A 22 -20.49 -10.80 6.32
N PHE A 23 -19.39 -11.56 6.39
CA PHE A 23 -19.38 -12.97 6.01
C PHE A 23 -20.29 -13.83 6.88
N SER A 24 -20.35 -13.56 8.18
CA SER A 24 -21.25 -14.25 9.10
C SER A 24 -22.72 -14.05 8.72
N GLU A 25 -23.11 -12.82 8.37
CA GLU A 25 -24.48 -12.55 7.92
C GLU A 25 -24.80 -13.20 6.57
N ILE A 26 -23.86 -13.22 5.64
CA ILE A 26 -24.00 -13.92 4.35
C ILE A 26 -24.19 -15.43 4.59
N LEU A 27 -23.36 -16.05 5.45
CA LEU A 27 -23.45 -17.47 5.75
C LEU A 27 -24.76 -17.84 6.44
N LYS A 28 -25.23 -17.01 7.39
CA LYS A 28 -26.53 -17.21 8.06
C LYS A 28 -27.69 -17.15 7.08
N ASP A 29 -27.68 -16.16 6.20
CA ASP A 29 -28.80 -15.86 5.31
C ASP A 29 -28.85 -16.81 4.10
N SER A 30 -27.70 -17.01 3.43
CA SER A 30 -27.62 -17.79 2.18
C SER A 30 -27.50 -19.29 2.39
N PHE A 31 -26.83 -19.71 3.48
CA PHE A 31 -26.54 -21.13 3.71
C PHE A 31 -27.23 -21.68 4.94
N LYS A 32 -28.01 -20.89 5.67
CA LYS A 32 -28.69 -21.24 6.93
C LYS A 32 -27.76 -21.88 7.97
N ILE A 33 -26.48 -21.55 7.91
CA ILE A 33 -25.47 -22.07 8.82
C ILE A 33 -25.65 -21.41 10.20
N LYS A 34 -25.78 -22.25 11.23
CA LYS A 34 -25.80 -21.79 12.62
C LYS A 34 -24.38 -21.38 13.03
N ILE A 35 -24.09 -20.08 13.02
CA ILE A 35 -22.80 -19.56 13.43
C ILE A 35 -22.83 -19.35 14.94
N LEU A 36 -21.87 -19.94 15.65
CA LEU A 36 -21.58 -19.60 17.03
C LEU A 36 -20.96 -18.19 17.05
N GLU A 37 -21.69 -17.22 17.53
CA GLU A 37 -21.16 -15.87 17.75
C GLU A 37 -20.20 -15.91 18.94
N ILE A 38 -18.91 -16.05 18.65
CA ILE A 38 -17.88 -15.71 19.63
C ILE A 38 -17.85 -14.19 19.67
N ILE A 39 -18.61 -13.61 20.59
CA ILE A 39 -18.49 -12.18 20.89
C ILE A 39 -17.08 -12.00 21.48
N PRO A 40 -16.15 -11.39 20.77
CA PRO A 40 -14.83 -11.14 21.35
C PRO A 40 -15.07 -10.33 22.61
N LYS A 41 -14.59 -10.81 23.75
CA LYS A 41 -14.53 -9.99 24.98
C LYS A 41 -13.95 -8.65 24.53
N LYS A 42 -14.69 -7.55 24.79
CA LYS A 42 -14.22 -6.19 24.51
C LYS A 42 -12.76 -6.13 24.94
N ASN A 43 -11.85 -6.19 24.00
CA ASN A 43 -10.46 -5.95 24.29
C ASN A 43 -10.41 -4.50 24.75
N LYS A 44 -10.30 -4.31 26.09
CA LYS A 44 -10.10 -2.98 26.69
C LYS A 44 -8.84 -2.30 26.12
N ASP A 45 -8.00 -3.05 25.42
CA ASP A 45 -6.75 -2.61 24.83
C ASP A 45 -6.89 -2.00 23.43
N LEU A 46 -8.08 -2.05 22.81
CA LEU A 46 -8.46 -1.11 21.77
C LEU A 46 -8.82 0.27 22.36
N LYS A 47 -8.12 0.69 23.42
CA LYS A 47 -7.91 2.11 23.64
C LYS A 47 -7.14 2.59 22.41
N TYR A 48 -7.89 3.02 21.40
CA TYR A 48 -7.38 3.98 20.45
C TYR A 48 -6.68 5.03 21.32
N ASN A 49 -5.35 5.00 21.30
CA ASN A 49 -4.59 6.11 21.80
C ASN A 49 -5.16 7.31 21.04
N LYS A 50 -6.06 8.06 21.70
CA LYS A 50 -6.29 9.45 21.34
C LYS A 50 -4.86 9.96 21.27
N LYS A 51 -4.29 9.99 20.07
CA LYS A 51 -3.02 10.71 19.86
C LYS A 51 -3.35 12.05 20.44
N ASN A 52 -2.80 12.35 21.62
CA ASN A 52 -2.84 13.66 22.18
C ASN A 52 -2.54 14.57 21.00
N GLN A 53 -3.55 15.34 20.57
CA GLN A 53 -3.33 16.31 19.49
C GLN A 53 -2.31 17.23 20.11
N ASN A 54 -1.04 16.95 19.83
CA ASN A 54 0.08 17.67 20.39
C ASN A 54 -0.15 19.14 20.07
N ILE A 55 0.17 20.02 21.01
CA ILE A 55 0.22 21.47 20.82
C ILE A 55 0.86 21.83 19.47
N ILE A 56 1.84 21.04 19.03
CA ILE A 56 2.47 21.13 17.70
C ILE A 56 1.48 20.94 16.53
N SER A 57 0.45 20.07 16.65
CA SER A 57 -0.57 19.89 15.60
C SER A 57 -1.52 21.08 15.55
N TYR A 58 -1.85 21.67 16.69
CA TYR A 58 -2.62 22.92 16.77
C TYR A 58 -1.84 24.11 16.19
N LEU A 59 -0.56 24.25 16.54
CA LEU A 59 0.29 25.31 16.01
C LEU A 59 0.43 25.20 14.47
N LYS A 60 0.62 23.99 13.95
CA LYS A 60 0.64 23.74 12.51
C LYS A 60 -0.68 24.06 11.84
N TYR A 61 -1.80 23.76 12.49
CA TYR A 61 -3.13 24.12 12.00
C TYR A 61 -3.32 25.65 11.94
N PHE A 62 -2.93 26.40 12.96
CA PHE A 62 -3.00 27.87 12.97
C PHE A 62 -2.09 28.51 11.93
N ILE A 63 -0.86 28.02 11.79
CA ILE A 63 0.06 28.48 10.74
C ILE A 63 -0.54 28.20 9.35
N ASP A 64 -1.14 27.06 9.16
CA ASP A 64 -1.77 26.65 7.91
C ASP A 64 -3.00 27.52 7.58
N LEU A 65 -3.82 27.84 8.58
CA LEU A 65 -4.93 28.79 8.44
C LEU A 65 -4.48 30.22 8.09
N PHE A 66 -3.42 30.69 8.76
CA PHE A 66 -2.88 32.04 8.52
C PHE A 66 -2.26 32.15 7.12
N LEU A 67 -1.42 31.21 6.75
CA LEU A 67 -0.81 31.15 5.42
C LEU A 67 -1.86 31.03 4.31
N GLY A 68 -2.93 30.28 4.55
CA GLY A 68 -3.98 30.10 3.54
C GLY A 68 -4.86 31.32 3.30
N LYS A 69 -4.80 32.33 4.14
CA LYS A 69 -5.44 33.63 3.86
C LYS A 69 -4.58 34.50 2.92
N ILE A 70 -3.28 34.26 2.89
CA ILE A 70 -2.31 35.10 2.19
C ILE A 70 -1.93 34.53 0.82
N ILE A 71 -2.05 33.20 0.63
CA ILE A 71 -1.52 32.51 -0.54
C ILE A 71 -2.64 31.90 -1.38
N LYS A 72 -2.77 32.35 -2.63
CA LYS A 72 -3.59 31.66 -3.65
C LYS A 72 -2.85 30.42 -4.09
N GLU A 73 -3.26 29.26 -3.55
CA GLU A 73 -2.62 27.98 -3.84
C GLU A 73 -3.02 27.44 -5.20
N LYS A 74 -2.04 27.24 -6.07
CA LYS A 74 -2.28 26.53 -7.34
C LYS A 74 -2.27 25.01 -7.16
N ILE A 75 -1.44 24.47 -6.24
CA ILE A 75 -1.29 23.03 -6.00
C ILE A 75 -1.56 22.72 -4.53
N LEU A 76 -2.48 21.77 -4.29
CA LEU A 76 -2.74 21.18 -2.98
C LEU A 76 -2.10 19.81 -2.91
N PHE A 77 -1.24 19.59 -1.89
CA PHE A 77 -0.68 18.26 -1.60
C PHE A 77 -1.39 17.64 -0.39
N TYR A 78 -1.95 16.45 -0.58
CA TYR A 78 -2.56 15.68 0.50
C TYR A 78 -2.04 14.24 0.52
N LYS A 79 -1.57 13.78 1.70
CA LYS A 79 -0.94 12.45 1.84
C LYS A 79 0.16 12.20 0.80
N PHE A 80 1.01 13.17 0.60
CA PHE A 80 2.18 13.14 -0.27
C PHE A 80 3.47 13.14 0.54
N SER A 81 4.62 12.75 -0.04
CA SER A 81 5.91 12.72 0.64
C SER A 81 6.37 14.11 1.10
N LYS A 82 6.62 14.25 2.42
CA LYS A 82 7.08 15.52 3.01
C LYS A 82 8.43 15.98 2.48
N LYS A 83 9.37 15.07 2.28
CA LYS A 83 10.76 15.42 1.87
C LYS A 83 10.81 16.02 0.45
N LYS A 84 10.16 15.40 -0.53
CA LYS A 84 10.11 15.91 -1.91
C LYS A 84 9.35 17.22 -2.01
N TYR A 85 8.29 17.33 -1.24
CA TYR A 85 7.48 18.53 -1.12
C TYR A 85 8.27 19.70 -0.51
N LEU A 86 8.98 19.51 0.61
CA LEU A 86 9.79 20.54 1.24
C LEU A 86 10.90 21.04 0.30
N ASN A 87 11.56 20.15 -0.42
CA ASN A 87 12.58 20.52 -1.39
C ASN A 87 12.00 21.43 -2.49
N PHE A 88 10.79 21.13 -2.96
CA PHE A 88 10.11 21.95 -3.96
C PHE A 88 9.77 23.33 -3.42
N ILE A 89 9.22 23.43 -2.21
CA ILE A 89 8.89 24.70 -1.55
C ILE A 89 10.12 25.56 -1.33
N ILE A 90 11.17 25.00 -0.72
CA ILE A 90 12.39 25.71 -0.36
C ILE A 90 13.06 26.27 -1.62
N LYS A 91 13.14 25.49 -2.70
CA LYS A 91 13.80 25.92 -3.94
C LYS A 91 13.05 27.00 -4.72
N LYS A 92 11.74 27.15 -4.54
CA LYS A 92 10.89 28.01 -5.38
C LYS A 92 10.10 29.05 -4.62
N PHE A 93 10.31 29.22 -3.30
CA PHE A 93 9.56 30.16 -2.44
C PHE A 93 8.03 30.04 -2.60
N ARG A 94 7.52 28.86 -2.95
CA ARG A 94 6.11 28.61 -3.16
C ARG A 94 5.58 27.76 -2.02
N LEU A 95 4.76 28.38 -1.17
CA LEU A 95 4.08 27.68 -0.09
C LEU A 95 2.89 26.92 -0.67
N SER A 96 2.84 25.62 -0.47
CA SER A 96 1.68 24.79 -0.72
C SER A 96 1.24 24.10 0.59
N ARG A 97 -0.02 23.76 0.72
CA ARG A 97 -0.62 23.38 2.00
C ARG A 97 -0.59 21.89 2.28
N PHE A 98 -0.25 21.50 3.53
CA PHE A 98 -0.70 20.28 4.15
C PHE A 98 -2.06 20.52 4.78
N TYR A 99 -3.07 19.79 4.34
CA TYR A 99 -4.43 20.05 4.73
C TYR A 99 -4.85 19.21 5.93
N TYR A 100 -5.13 19.87 7.06
CA TYR A 100 -5.57 19.20 8.30
C TYR A 100 -7.09 19.09 8.42
N GLU A 101 -7.87 19.84 7.64
CA GLU A 101 -9.32 19.83 7.70
C GLU A 101 -9.94 18.45 7.42
N PHE A 102 -9.28 17.63 6.60
CA PHE A 102 -9.74 16.26 6.36
C PHE A 102 -9.51 15.29 7.53
N SER A 103 -8.93 15.75 8.63
CA SER A 103 -8.79 14.98 9.88
C SER A 103 -9.83 15.32 10.94
N LYS A 104 -10.76 16.24 10.65
CA LYS A 104 -11.78 16.65 11.59
C LYS A 104 -12.80 15.54 11.83
N GLN A 105 -13.18 15.32 13.06
CA GLN A 105 -14.29 14.44 13.41
C GLN A 105 -15.62 15.18 13.21
N ILE A 106 -16.55 14.56 12.52
CA ILE A 106 -17.91 15.07 12.29
C ILE A 106 -18.86 14.10 12.97
N SER A 107 -19.82 14.59 13.71
CA SER A 107 -20.84 13.77 14.38
C SER A 107 -22.23 14.16 13.91
N THR A 108 -23.15 13.25 13.92
CA THR A 108 -24.58 13.51 13.64
C THR A 108 -25.46 13.00 14.75
N LYS A 109 -26.58 13.68 14.94
CA LYS A 109 -27.69 13.17 15.77
C LYS A 109 -28.78 12.47 14.95
N LYS A 110 -28.63 12.50 13.61
CA LYS A 110 -29.59 11.87 12.71
C LYS A 110 -29.56 10.36 12.86
N LYS A 111 -30.74 9.76 12.97
CA LYS A 111 -30.91 8.30 12.96
C LYS A 111 -31.74 7.93 11.74
N ILE A 112 -31.15 7.15 10.85
CA ILE A 112 -31.87 6.56 9.73
C ILE A 112 -32.30 5.15 10.09
N VAL A 113 -33.56 4.83 9.84
CA VAL A 113 -34.05 3.45 10.03
C VAL A 113 -33.66 2.65 8.80
N ARG A 114 -32.47 2.09 8.82
CA ARG A 114 -31.84 1.39 7.69
C ARG A 114 -32.66 0.21 7.15
N LYS A 115 -33.48 -0.42 8.02
CA LYS A 115 -34.36 -1.54 7.63
C LYS A 115 -35.43 -1.13 6.60
N ASN A 116 -35.78 0.15 6.53
CA ASN A 116 -36.80 0.66 5.62
C ASN A 116 -36.21 1.12 4.28
N ILE A 117 -34.90 1.05 4.10
CA ILE A 117 -34.26 1.43 2.85
C ILE A 117 -34.17 0.18 1.97
N ASN A 118 -34.73 0.29 0.76
CA ASN A 118 -34.68 -0.74 -0.26
C ASN A 118 -33.95 -0.21 -1.49
N LEU A 119 -33.20 -1.04 -2.18
CA LEU A 119 -32.55 -0.68 -3.45
C LEU A 119 -33.53 -0.50 -4.60
N GLY A 120 -34.78 -0.95 -4.44
CA GLY A 120 -35.78 -0.90 -5.49
C GLY A 120 -35.47 -1.79 -6.70
N MET A 121 -34.58 -2.77 -6.53
CA MET A 121 -34.22 -3.71 -7.60
C MET A 121 -35.16 -4.91 -7.59
N ASP A 122 -35.63 -5.28 -8.77
CA ASP A 122 -36.28 -6.58 -8.97
C ASP A 122 -35.23 -7.70 -8.84
N SER A 123 -35.35 -8.48 -7.77
CA SER A 123 -34.38 -9.54 -7.47
C SER A 123 -34.59 -10.72 -8.40
N LYS A 124 -33.55 -11.09 -9.16
CA LYS A 124 -33.57 -12.22 -10.10
C LYS A 124 -33.07 -13.53 -9.48
N ASN A 125 -32.46 -13.48 -8.32
CA ASN A 125 -31.88 -14.62 -7.63
C ASN A 125 -31.74 -14.34 -6.12
N SER A 126 -31.47 -15.40 -5.36
CA SER A 126 -31.33 -15.33 -3.88
C SER A 126 -30.22 -14.40 -3.41
N PHE A 127 -29.14 -14.19 -4.18
CA PHE A 127 -28.08 -13.26 -3.83
C PHE A 127 -28.56 -11.81 -3.92
N GLU A 128 -29.27 -11.46 -4.99
CA GLU A 128 -29.84 -10.12 -5.15
C GLU A 128 -30.90 -9.81 -4.08
N GLU A 129 -31.72 -10.80 -3.71
CA GLU A 129 -32.67 -10.68 -2.60
C GLU A 129 -31.96 -10.40 -1.27
N MET A 130 -30.88 -11.16 -0.99
CA MET A 130 -30.05 -10.94 0.22
C MET A 130 -29.40 -9.56 0.18
N LEU A 131 -28.89 -9.13 -0.97
CA LEU A 131 -28.28 -7.82 -1.15
C LEU A 131 -29.29 -6.70 -0.88
N ASN A 132 -30.49 -6.78 -1.47
CA ASN A 132 -31.58 -5.84 -1.22
C ASN A 132 -31.90 -5.69 0.28
N ARG A 133 -31.95 -6.79 1.03
CA ARG A 133 -32.29 -6.77 2.46
C ARG A 133 -31.16 -6.28 3.35
N LYS A 134 -29.90 -6.54 2.99
CA LYS A 134 -28.76 -6.42 3.91
C LYS A 134 -27.81 -5.30 3.58
N LEU A 135 -27.71 -4.84 2.33
CA LEU A 135 -26.68 -3.88 1.90
C LEU A 135 -26.63 -2.64 2.80
N PHE A 136 -27.79 -2.04 3.08
CA PHE A 136 -27.83 -0.81 3.87
C PHE A 136 -27.35 -1.00 5.32
N ASN A 137 -27.37 -2.23 5.85
CA ASN A 137 -26.81 -2.52 7.15
C ASN A 137 -25.27 -2.41 7.16
N PHE A 138 -24.64 -2.57 5.99
CA PHE A 138 -23.20 -2.57 5.84
C PHE A 138 -22.63 -1.30 5.20
N ILE A 139 -23.47 -0.39 4.74
CA ILE A 139 -22.99 0.91 4.27
C ILE A 139 -22.46 1.72 5.46
N PRO A 140 -21.24 2.27 5.39
CA PRO A 140 -20.70 3.13 6.44
C PRO A 140 -21.62 4.31 6.75
N ILE A 141 -21.68 4.71 8.01
CA ILE A 141 -22.50 5.86 8.47
C ILE A 141 -22.12 7.16 7.72
N SER A 142 -20.83 7.31 7.33
CA SER A 142 -20.34 8.42 6.53
C SER A 142 -21.05 8.58 5.17
N HIS A 143 -21.57 7.49 4.64
CA HIS A 143 -22.25 7.48 3.34
C HIS A 143 -23.78 7.50 3.44
N LEU A 144 -24.33 7.48 4.64
CA LEU A 144 -25.76 7.59 4.89
C LEU A 144 -26.05 8.71 5.91
N GLU A 145 -26.01 8.41 7.20
CA GLU A 145 -26.45 9.31 8.28
C GLU A 145 -25.65 10.61 8.34
N LEU A 146 -24.34 10.53 8.08
CA LEU A 146 -23.41 11.66 8.16
C LEU A 146 -23.24 12.41 6.85
N PHE A 147 -23.73 11.90 5.74
CA PHE A 147 -23.41 12.44 4.42
C PHE A 147 -23.73 13.92 4.27
N GLU A 148 -24.89 14.34 4.74
CA GLU A 148 -25.28 15.76 4.71
C GLU A 148 -24.41 16.63 5.62
N ASP A 149 -24.11 16.16 6.85
CA ASP A 149 -23.28 16.91 7.79
C ASP A 149 -21.84 17.04 7.24
N ILE A 150 -21.36 16.00 6.56
CA ILE A 150 -20.09 16.04 5.82
C ILE A 150 -20.12 17.10 4.73
N ASN A 151 -21.16 17.14 3.90
CA ASN A 151 -21.29 18.14 2.84
C ASN A 151 -21.35 19.56 3.39
N VAL A 152 -22.13 19.78 4.45
CA VAL A 152 -22.18 21.09 5.15
C VAL A 152 -20.80 21.50 5.66
N TYR A 153 -20.04 20.55 6.21
CA TYR A 153 -18.67 20.81 6.65
C TYR A 153 -17.73 21.13 5.47
N LEU A 154 -17.75 20.31 4.42
CA LEU A 154 -16.87 20.45 3.26
C LEU A 154 -17.13 21.75 2.49
N ASN A 155 -18.38 22.23 2.46
CA ASN A 155 -18.75 23.51 1.86
C ASN A 155 -18.12 24.74 2.55
N LYS A 156 -17.64 24.59 3.81
CA LYS A 156 -16.89 25.62 4.52
C LYS A 156 -15.44 25.72 4.03
N ILE A 157 -14.95 24.71 3.34
CA ILE A 157 -13.58 24.66 2.81
C ILE A 157 -13.53 25.45 1.50
N LYS A 158 -13.09 26.70 1.58
CA LYS A 158 -13.16 27.68 0.47
C LYS A 158 -12.00 27.62 -0.52
N ILE A 159 -10.99 26.77 -0.29
CA ILE A 159 -9.86 26.66 -1.23
C ILE A 159 -10.25 26.07 -2.56
N LYS A 160 -9.64 26.59 -3.63
CA LYS A 160 -9.85 26.22 -5.02
C LYS A 160 -8.51 25.98 -5.72
N PRO A 161 -7.77 24.93 -5.36
CA PRO A 161 -6.50 24.65 -6.02
C PRO A 161 -6.73 24.26 -7.48
N LYS A 162 -5.82 24.65 -8.36
CA LYS A 162 -5.83 24.23 -9.77
C LYS A 162 -5.51 22.73 -9.87
N TYR A 163 -4.61 22.24 -9.01
CA TYR A 163 -4.20 20.83 -8.97
C TYR A 163 -4.28 20.27 -7.55
N ILE A 164 -4.78 19.05 -7.44
CA ILE A 164 -4.80 18.25 -6.22
C ILE A 164 -3.85 17.07 -6.43
N VAL A 165 -2.77 16.99 -5.64
CA VAL A 165 -1.76 15.94 -5.74
C VAL A 165 -1.85 15.03 -4.53
N THR A 166 -2.02 13.73 -4.74
CA THR A 166 -2.12 12.76 -3.65
C THR A 166 -1.48 11.41 -4.00
N THR A 167 -0.92 10.75 -2.99
CA THR A 167 -0.43 9.38 -3.12
C THR A 167 -1.45 8.37 -2.60
N TYR A 168 -2.16 8.69 -1.52
CA TYR A 168 -3.02 7.73 -0.84
C TYR A 168 -4.32 8.32 -0.26
N GLY A 169 -4.52 9.65 -0.36
CA GLY A 169 -5.70 10.32 0.20
C GLY A 169 -7.02 9.82 -0.40
N HIS A 170 -7.02 9.56 -1.70
CA HIS A 170 -8.17 9.03 -2.43
C HIS A 170 -8.55 7.58 -2.04
N VAL A 171 -7.69 6.89 -1.29
CA VAL A 171 -7.99 5.52 -0.79
C VAL A 171 -8.52 5.56 0.63
N ILE A 172 -7.90 6.37 1.51
CA ILE A 172 -8.06 6.23 2.96
C ILE A 172 -8.88 7.32 3.64
N ASN A 173 -9.32 8.36 2.94
CA ASN A 173 -9.99 9.49 3.58
C ASN A 173 -11.25 9.93 2.83
N ASP A 174 -12.41 9.65 3.40
CA ASP A 174 -13.70 9.94 2.75
C ASP A 174 -13.99 11.43 2.64
N LEU A 175 -13.59 12.25 3.61
CA LEU A 175 -13.74 13.71 3.50
C LEU A 175 -12.95 14.25 2.30
N PHE A 176 -11.72 13.77 2.14
CA PHE A 176 -10.91 14.14 0.98
C PHE A 176 -11.51 13.66 -0.33
N LYS A 177 -12.02 12.42 -0.37
CA LYS A 177 -12.66 11.86 -1.58
C LYS A 177 -13.84 12.72 -2.01
N ILE A 178 -14.79 12.97 -1.10
CA ILE A 178 -16.02 13.73 -1.37
C ILE A 178 -15.67 15.15 -1.82
N TRP A 179 -14.77 15.83 -1.08
CA TRP A 179 -14.35 17.19 -1.41
C TRP A 179 -13.63 17.27 -2.76
N SER A 180 -12.69 16.36 -3.02
CA SER A 180 -11.94 16.36 -4.29
C SER A 180 -12.81 16.01 -5.48
N ALA A 181 -13.74 15.05 -5.33
CA ALA A 181 -14.70 14.70 -6.37
C ALA A 181 -15.56 15.90 -6.77
N GLU A 182 -16.09 16.65 -5.79
CA GLU A 182 -16.87 17.88 -6.06
C GLU A 182 -16.05 18.92 -6.84
N LYS A 183 -14.77 19.13 -6.48
CA LYS A 183 -13.91 20.10 -7.18
C LYS A 183 -13.59 19.68 -8.61
N ILE A 184 -13.44 18.39 -8.84
CA ILE A 184 -13.18 17.83 -10.17
C ILE A 184 -14.44 17.93 -11.04
N GLU A 185 -15.59 17.51 -10.52
CA GLU A 185 -16.87 17.57 -11.23
C GLU A 185 -17.22 19.00 -11.66
N LYS A 186 -17.02 19.97 -10.75
CA LYS A 186 -17.19 21.41 -11.05
C LYS A 186 -16.07 22.00 -11.91
N LYS A 187 -15.15 21.21 -12.41
CA LYS A 187 -13.99 21.63 -13.24
C LYS A 187 -13.11 22.73 -12.59
N ILE A 188 -13.12 22.81 -11.26
CA ILE A 188 -12.31 23.76 -10.49
C ILE A 188 -10.87 23.25 -10.37
N SER A 189 -10.69 21.93 -10.20
CA SER A 189 -9.40 21.30 -9.95
C SER A 189 -9.18 20.12 -10.89
N LYS A 190 -7.90 19.85 -11.19
CA LYS A 190 -7.42 18.61 -11.79
C LYS A 190 -6.78 17.74 -10.70
N ILE A 191 -6.91 16.42 -10.79
CA ILE A 191 -6.32 15.50 -9.83
C ILE A 191 -5.12 14.76 -10.42
N VAL A 192 -4.03 14.76 -9.65
CA VAL A 192 -2.80 13.99 -9.91
C VAL A 192 -2.68 12.92 -8.84
N ILE A 193 -2.77 11.68 -9.25
CA ILE A 193 -2.61 10.54 -8.35
C ILE A 193 -1.21 9.94 -8.57
N CYS A 194 -0.49 9.73 -7.47
CA CYS A 194 0.85 9.17 -7.51
C CYS A 194 0.84 7.75 -6.95
N SER A 195 1.45 6.80 -7.64
CA SER A 195 1.70 5.47 -7.10
C SER A 195 2.52 5.56 -5.81
N HIS A 196 2.09 4.85 -4.78
CA HIS A 196 2.80 4.82 -3.50
C HIS A 196 3.92 3.77 -3.45
N GLY A 197 4.02 2.90 -4.45
CA GLY A 197 5.02 1.85 -4.54
C GLY A 197 5.19 1.32 -5.95
N GLY A 198 6.23 0.50 -6.14
CA GLY A 198 6.48 -0.22 -7.38
C GLY A 198 5.79 -1.59 -7.37
N THR A 199 5.42 -2.06 -8.56
CA THR A 199 4.86 -3.39 -8.76
C THR A 199 5.01 -3.82 -10.22
N PHE A 200 5.12 -5.13 -10.46
CA PHE A 200 5.01 -5.75 -11.79
C PHE A 200 3.58 -6.14 -12.17
N GLU A 201 2.64 -5.98 -11.25
CA GLU A 201 1.29 -6.45 -11.43
C GLU A 201 0.45 -5.47 -12.25
N ASP A 202 -0.44 -6.00 -13.06
CA ASP A 202 -1.50 -5.23 -13.71
C ASP A 202 -2.67 -5.09 -12.74
N LYS A 203 -2.58 -4.11 -11.84
CA LYS A 203 -3.56 -3.92 -10.77
C LYS A 203 -4.80 -3.21 -11.26
N ILE A 204 -5.96 -3.81 -11.07
CA ILE A 204 -7.27 -3.17 -11.31
C ILE A 204 -7.37 -1.84 -10.56
N ASN A 205 -6.85 -1.76 -9.33
CA ASN A 205 -6.80 -0.52 -8.57
C ASN A 205 -6.03 0.59 -9.31
N PHE A 206 -4.90 0.28 -9.95
CA PHE A 206 -4.15 1.29 -10.70
C PHE A 206 -4.89 1.75 -11.95
N ASN A 207 -5.61 0.85 -12.61
CA ASN A 207 -6.47 1.21 -13.71
C ASN A 207 -7.61 2.14 -13.25
N SER A 208 -8.23 1.86 -12.11
CA SER A 208 -9.23 2.74 -11.50
C SER A 208 -8.65 4.11 -11.16
N TRP A 209 -7.46 4.18 -10.55
CA TRP A 209 -6.81 5.45 -10.19
C TRP A 209 -6.40 6.25 -11.42
N MET A 210 -5.94 5.58 -12.47
CA MET A 210 -5.66 6.18 -13.77
C MET A 210 -6.92 6.80 -14.39
N ASN A 211 -8.06 6.08 -14.30
CA ASN A 211 -9.33 6.54 -14.89
C ASN A 211 -9.88 7.79 -14.20
N ILE A 212 -9.75 7.88 -12.87
CA ILE A 212 -10.23 9.03 -12.09
C ILE A 212 -9.23 10.20 -12.04
N SER A 213 -8.01 10.04 -12.56
CA SER A 213 -6.98 11.07 -12.54
C SER A 213 -6.81 11.76 -13.89
N ASP A 214 -6.43 13.03 -13.85
CA ASP A 214 -5.94 13.75 -15.03
C ASP A 214 -4.53 13.29 -15.41
N ASN A 215 -3.66 13.12 -14.39
CA ASN A 215 -2.33 12.52 -14.54
C ASN A 215 -2.13 11.43 -13.48
N PHE A 216 -1.62 10.28 -13.90
CA PHE A 216 -1.21 9.20 -13.01
C PHE A 216 0.30 9.07 -12.99
N ILE A 217 0.91 9.36 -11.85
CA ILE A 217 2.36 9.25 -11.69
C ILE A 217 2.71 7.85 -11.20
N THR A 218 3.54 7.17 -11.96
CA THR A 218 3.95 5.79 -11.70
C THR A 218 5.47 5.64 -11.77
N TRP A 219 6.00 4.62 -11.11
CA TRP A 219 7.42 4.26 -11.23
C TRP A 219 7.72 3.54 -12.55
N GLU A 220 6.71 2.89 -13.12
CA GLU A 220 6.79 2.10 -14.35
C GLU A 220 6.63 2.96 -15.60
N LYS A 221 7.43 2.70 -16.62
CA LYS A 221 7.25 3.27 -17.96
C LYS A 221 6.02 2.65 -18.60
N LYS A 222 4.98 3.45 -18.84
CA LYS A 222 3.71 3.02 -19.46
C LYS A 222 3.45 3.81 -20.73
N THR A 223 2.73 3.19 -21.67
CA THR A 223 2.35 3.80 -22.95
C THR A 223 1.11 4.69 -22.87
N ASN A 224 0.35 4.63 -21.77
CA ASN A 224 -0.85 5.46 -21.59
C ASN A 224 -0.46 6.93 -21.43
N ILE A 225 -1.09 7.81 -22.20
CA ILE A 225 -0.82 9.25 -22.21
C ILE A 225 -1.01 9.95 -20.87
N LYS A 226 -1.88 9.43 -20.01
CA LYS A 226 -2.08 9.95 -18.64
C LYS A 226 -0.97 9.53 -17.67
N CYS A 227 -0.16 8.53 -18.03
CA CYS A 227 0.89 8.00 -17.17
C CYS A 227 2.18 8.78 -17.36
N ILE A 228 2.70 9.29 -16.25
CA ILE A 228 3.99 10.00 -16.22
C ILE A 228 4.94 9.20 -15.34
N GLN A 229 6.07 8.81 -15.90
CA GLN A 229 7.10 8.09 -15.15
C GLN A 229 7.93 9.08 -14.33
N LEU A 230 7.84 9.00 -13.01
CA LEU A 230 8.69 9.73 -12.07
C LEU A 230 9.31 8.77 -11.05
N PRO A 231 10.48 9.13 -10.50
CA PRO A 231 11.11 8.33 -9.45
C PRO A 231 10.22 8.26 -8.20
N PRO A 232 10.51 7.32 -7.25
CA PRO A 232 9.81 7.25 -5.97
C PRO A 232 9.71 8.61 -5.28
N THR A 233 8.57 8.86 -4.62
CA THR A 233 8.34 10.12 -3.88
C THR A 233 9.24 10.28 -2.65
N TYR A 234 9.90 9.21 -2.22
CA TYR A 234 10.86 9.20 -1.11
C TYR A 234 12.24 8.76 -1.60
N SER A 235 13.28 9.23 -0.91
CA SER A 235 14.65 8.90 -1.28
C SER A 235 15.00 7.49 -0.83
N ILE A 236 15.55 6.72 -1.74
CA ILE A 236 16.16 5.43 -1.48
C ILE A 236 17.66 5.62 -1.69
N GLU A 237 18.42 5.62 -0.59
CA GLU A 237 19.86 5.79 -0.67
C GLU A 237 20.50 4.55 -1.29
N LYS A 238 21.33 4.75 -2.30
CA LYS A 238 22.23 3.69 -2.77
C LYS A 238 23.15 3.30 -1.64
N LYS A 239 23.18 2.03 -1.30
CA LYS A 239 24.14 1.55 -0.31
C LYS A 239 25.53 1.52 -0.94
N ASN A 240 26.49 2.21 -0.35
CA ASN A 240 27.90 1.93 -0.61
C ASN A 240 28.23 0.57 0.05
N ILE A 241 28.01 -0.50 -0.71
CA ILE A 241 28.22 -1.86 -0.24
C ILE A 241 29.72 -2.14 -0.32
N LYS A 242 30.44 -1.68 0.67
CA LYS A 242 31.74 -2.30 1.02
C LYS A 242 31.44 -3.72 1.50
N LYS A 243 32.31 -4.70 1.21
CA LYS A 243 32.18 -6.11 1.68
C LYS A 243 31.65 -6.12 3.11
N THR A 244 30.37 -6.42 3.29
CA THR A 244 29.76 -6.38 4.60
C THR A 244 30.17 -7.64 5.35
N LYS A 245 30.69 -7.50 6.58
CA LYS A 245 30.86 -8.61 7.53
C LYS A 245 29.48 -9.23 7.90
N ASN A 246 28.39 -8.68 7.42
CA ASN A 246 27.03 -9.11 7.74
C ASN A 246 26.72 -10.45 7.09
N LYS A 247 26.26 -11.40 7.89
CA LYS A 247 25.85 -12.74 7.47
C LYS A 247 24.31 -12.85 7.27
N GLN A 248 23.55 -11.83 7.62
CA GLN A 248 22.08 -11.86 7.63
C GLN A 248 21.51 -12.04 6.22
N ILE A 249 20.61 -12.98 6.08
CA ILE A 249 19.78 -13.20 4.92
C ILE A 249 18.36 -12.74 5.29
N LEU A 250 17.83 -11.77 4.57
CA LEU A 250 16.48 -11.27 4.84
C LEU A 250 15.47 -11.96 3.94
N PHE A 251 14.43 -12.55 4.53
CA PHE A 251 13.31 -13.16 3.82
C PHE A 251 12.06 -12.31 4.00
N CYS A 252 11.66 -11.63 2.94
CA CYS A 252 10.49 -10.73 2.95
C CYS A 252 9.26 -11.45 2.49
N THR A 253 8.30 -11.68 3.38
CA THR A 253 7.03 -12.32 3.06
C THR A 253 6.05 -11.32 2.44
N ALA A 254 5.26 -11.77 1.48
CA ALA A 254 4.04 -11.07 1.10
C ALA A 254 2.95 -11.30 2.16
N ASN A 255 1.97 -10.41 2.21
CA ASN A 255 0.81 -10.55 3.08
C ASN A 255 -0.43 -10.06 2.35
N THR A 256 -1.58 -10.64 2.66
CA THR A 256 -2.90 -10.21 2.18
C THR A 256 -3.90 -10.28 3.31
N ASN A 257 -5.03 -9.57 3.16
CA ASN A 257 -6.10 -9.62 4.15
C ASN A 257 -6.72 -11.01 4.22
N LEU A 258 -7.22 -11.39 5.40
CA LEU A 258 -7.91 -12.66 5.60
C LEU A 258 -9.19 -12.73 4.76
N TYR A 259 -9.89 -11.61 4.63
CA TYR A 259 -11.08 -11.45 3.80
C TYR A 259 -10.82 -10.43 2.70
N ASN A 260 -11.21 -10.78 1.47
CA ASN A 260 -11.10 -9.86 0.34
C ASN A 260 -12.23 -8.85 0.41
N TYR A 261 -11.92 -7.60 0.71
CA TYR A 261 -12.86 -6.49 0.74
C TYR A 261 -12.84 -5.66 -0.54
N ARG A 262 -11.90 -5.95 -1.43
CA ARG A 262 -11.77 -5.32 -2.76
C ARG A 262 -11.22 -6.32 -3.76
N ILE A 263 -11.43 -6.05 -5.04
CA ILE A 263 -10.84 -6.84 -6.12
C ILE A 263 -9.32 -6.60 -6.12
N GLN A 264 -8.55 -7.68 -6.09
CA GLN A 264 -7.08 -7.68 -6.10
C GLN A 264 -6.56 -8.57 -7.23
N ASP A 265 -5.43 -8.19 -7.80
CA ASP A 265 -4.81 -8.87 -8.95
C ASP A 265 -3.63 -9.76 -8.56
N TYR A 266 -3.32 -9.89 -7.28
CA TYR A 266 -2.24 -10.72 -6.74
C TYR A 266 -2.77 -11.59 -5.59
N ILE A 267 -1.91 -12.33 -4.90
CA ILE A 267 -2.29 -13.31 -3.88
C ILE A 267 -3.57 -12.91 -3.14
N ILE A 268 -4.62 -13.70 -3.35
CA ILE A 268 -5.88 -13.56 -2.63
C ILE A 268 -5.88 -14.45 -1.39
N SER A 269 -6.83 -14.23 -0.50
CA SER A 269 -6.93 -14.95 0.78
C SER A 269 -6.89 -16.47 0.62
N SER A 270 -7.62 -17.03 -0.35
CA SER A 270 -7.66 -18.47 -0.60
C SER A 270 -6.32 -19.08 -1.02
N GLN A 271 -5.43 -18.27 -1.61
CA GLN A 271 -4.10 -18.72 -2.06
C GLN A 271 -3.05 -18.65 -0.95
N MET A 272 -3.32 -17.88 0.12
CA MET A 272 -2.30 -17.57 1.14
C MET A 272 -1.81 -18.83 1.87
N LYS A 273 -2.68 -19.79 2.15
CA LYS A 273 -2.29 -21.07 2.76
C LYS A 273 -1.26 -21.82 1.92
N THR A 274 -1.45 -21.87 0.60
CA THR A 274 -0.51 -22.48 -0.35
C THR A 274 0.83 -21.75 -0.35
N TYR A 275 0.81 -20.42 -0.30
CA TYR A 275 2.02 -19.59 -0.21
C TYR A 275 2.81 -19.85 1.07
N VAL A 276 2.14 -19.85 2.21
CA VAL A 276 2.79 -20.10 3.51
C VAL A 276 3.42 -21.50 3.52
N SER A 277 2.72 -22.51 3.00
CA SER A 277 3.26 -23.86 2.89
C SER A 277 4.50 -23.92 1.99
N PHE A 278 4.49 -23.23 0.86
CA PHE A 278 5.62 -23.13 -0.07
C PHE A 278 6.84 -22.45 0.57
N TRP A 279 6.64 -21.38 1.34
CA TRP A 279 7.73 -20.71 2.06
C TRP A 279 8.28 -21.57 3.20
N LYS A 280 7.41 -22.29 3.94
CA LYS A 280 7.83 -23.21 5.00
C LYS A 280 8.67 -24.35 4.43
N GLU A 281 8.28 -24.89 3.27
CA GLU A 281 9.06 -25.91 2.57
C GLU A 281 10.44 -25.39 2.16
N PHE A 282 10.51 -24.22 1.55
CA PHE A 282 11.76 -23.56 1.21
C PHE A 282 12.68 -23.43 2.43
N ILE A 283 12.18 -22.90 3.55
CA ILE A 283 12.96 -22.68 4.78
C ILE A 283 13.48 -24.01 5.36
N LYS A 284 12.65 -25.05 5.36
CA LYS A 284 13.05 -26.39 5.86
C LYS A 284 14.15 -27.03 5.03
N ARG A 285 14.19 -26.78 3.72
CA ARG A 285 15.18 -27.34 2.78
C ARG A 285 16.50 -26.56 2.74
N LEU A 286 16.56 -25.36 3.35
CA LEU A 286 17.81 -24.61 3.49
C LEU A 286 18.81 -25.40 4.33
N ASN A 287 20.11 -25.33 3.97
CA ASN A 287 21.18 -25.85 4.80
C ASN A 287 21.20 -25.12 6.16
N TYR A 288 21.79 -25.77 7.17
CA TYR A 288 21.85 -25.26 8.54
C TYR A 288 22.43 -23.86 8.64
N LYS A 289 23.54 -23.58 7.93
CA LYS A 289 24.23 -22.28 7.97
C LYS A 289 23.34 -21.16 7.42
N THR A 290 22.71 -21.38 6.26
CA THR A 290 21.83 -20.41 5.62
C THR A 290 20.58 -20.16 6.47
N ARG A 291 20.00 -21.22 7.02
CA ARG A 291 18.80 -21.15 7.87
C ARG A 291 19.06 -20.38 9.16
N ASN A 292 20.21 -20.56 9.82
CA ASN A 292 20.56 -19.84 11.05
C ASN A 292 20.81 -18.34 10.85
N ASN A 293 21.14 -17.92 9.64
CA ASN A 293 21.30 -16.52 9.29
C ASN A 293 20.06 -15.86 8.71
N LEU A 294 18.92 -16.60 8.66
CA LEU A 294 17.67 -16.12 8.07
C LEU A 294 16.91 -15.25 9.07
N ILE A 295 16.51 -14.08 8.61
CA ILE A 295 15.59 -13.17 9.33
C ILE A 295 14.34 -13.00 8.50
N ILE A 296 13.20 -13.32 9.09
CA ILE A 296 11.89 -13.17 8.45
C ILE A 296 11.36 -11.76 8.68
N ARG A 297 10.98 -11.09 7.60
CA ARG A 297 10.27 -9.82 7.66
C ARG A 297 8.89 -9.96 7.09
N HIS A 298 7.90 -9.77 7.92
CA HIS A 298 6.49 -9.60 7.54
C HIS A 298 6.06 -8.14 7.72
N ILE A 299 4.86 -7.78 7.25
CA ILE A 299 4.33 -6.44 7.42
C ILE A 299 4.07 -6.18 8.92
N PRO A 300 4.72 -5.19 9.55
CA PRO A 300 4.54 -4.91 10.97
C PRO A 300 3.08 -4.57 11.29
N ASN A 301 2.59 -5.08 12.42
CA ASN A 301 1.25 -4.84 12.99
C ASN A 301 0.05 -5.35 12.14
N ILE A 302 0.32 -6.08 11.05
CA ILE A 302 -0.74 -6.69 10.23
C ILE A 302 -0.31 -8.14 9.97
N ASP A 303 -0.77 -9.06 10.80
CA ASP A 303 -0.46 -10.49 10.66
C ASP A 303 -1.73 -11.37 10.81
N PRO A 304 -2.68 -11.24 9.89
CA PRO A 304 -3.93 -12.01 9.94
C PRO A 304 -3.75 -13.51 9.72
N TRP A 305 -2.59 -13.91 9.23
CA TRP A 305 -2.25 -15.30 8.91
C TRP A 305 -1.32 -15.93 9.94
N HIS A 306 -1.05 -15.24 11.05
CA HIS A 306 -0.16 -15.71 12.11
C HIS A 306 1.23 -16.13 11.60
N LEU A 307 1.73 -15.39 10.59
CA LEU A 307 3.02 -15.72 9.96
C LEU A 307 4.17 -15.67 10.96
N LYS A 308 4.08 -14.76 11.92
CA LYS A 308 5.08 -14.66 12.99
C LYS A 308 5.17 -15.98 13.74
N GLU A 309 4.06 -16.46 14.30
CA GLU A 309 4.00 -17.71 15.08
C GLU A 309 4.41 -18.92 14.23
N GLU A 310 3.99 -18.94 12.97
CA GLU A 310 4.30 -20.03 12.04
C GLU A 310 5.82 -20.12 11.74
N PHE A 311 6.50 -19.00 11.60
CA PHE A 311 7.94 -18.99 11.37
C PHE A 311 8.76 -19.12 12.64
N GLU A 312 8.29 -18.60 13.78
CA GLU A 312 8.92 -18.79 15.09
C GLU A 312 8.98 -20.29 15.48
N LYS A 313 7.97 -21.08 15.14
CA LYS A 313 7.99 -22.53 15.33
C LYS A 313 9.11 -23.24 14.56
N ILE A 314 9.55 -22.70 13.42
CA ILE A 314 10.56 -23.34 12.55
C ILE A 314 11.97 -22.83 12.85
N LEU A 315 12.08 -21.54 13.17
CA LEU A 315 13.37 -20.84 13.21
C LEU A 315 13.73 -20.30 14.61
N GLY A 316 12.78 -20.30 15.55
CA GLY A 316 12.91 -19.67 16.86
C GLY A 316 12.61 -18.17 16.87
N ASN A 317 12.43 -17.62 18.06
CA ASN A 317 11.92 -16.24 18.27
C ASN A 317 12.86 -15.14 17.76
N ASN A 318 14.14 -15.42 17.59
CA ASN A 318 15.12 -14.42 17.15
C ASN A 318 15.16 -14.25 15.63
N ALA A 319 14.48 -15.11 14.88
CA ALA A 319 14.46 -15.06 13.42
C ALA A 319 13.45 -14.04 12.85
N ILE A 320 12.64 -13.38 13.70
CA ILE A 320 11.65 -12.40 13.25
C ILE A 320 12.24 -10.99 13.37
N SER A 321 12.13 -10.23 12.28
CA SER A 321 12.58 -8.83 12.25
C SER A 321 11.81 -7.96 13.24
N LYS A 322 12.54 -7.21 14.06
CA LYS A 322 12.00 -6.22 15.01
C LYS A 322 12.10 -4.78 14.49
N LYS A 323 12.66 -4.56 13.29
CA LYS A 323 12.89 -3.23 12.75
C LYS A 323 11.62 -2.70 12.09
N LYS A 324 11.26 -1.45 12.41
CA LYS A 324 10.08 -0.78 11.84
C LYS A 324 10.27 -0.45 10.36
N ASN A 325 11.45 0.03 9.97
CA ASN A 325 11.72 0.47 8.61
C ASN A 325 12.45 -0.65 7.81
N PHE A 326 11.96 -0.92 6.60
CA PHE A 326 12.57 -1.89 5.70
C PHE A 326 13.99 -1.51 5.29
N LEU A 327 14.23 -0.23 5.01
CA LEU A 327 15.56 0.22 4.59
C LEU A 327 16.64 0.04 5.67
N ASP A 328 16.25 -0.05 6.95
CA ASP A 328 17.18 -0.37 8.04
C ASP A 328 17.58 -1.85 8.04
N GLU A 329 16.70 -2.74 7.58
CA GLU A 329 17.05 -4.15 7.35
C GLU A 329 17.95 -4.32 6.14
N VAL A 330 17.65 -3.61 5.06
CA VAL A 330 18.45 -3.63 3.82
C VAL A 330 19.92 -3.34 4.12
N LYS A 331 20.21 -2.39 5.03
CA LYS A 331 21.59 -2.04 5.43
C LYS A 331 22.35 -3.20 6.07
N ASN A 332 21.67 -4.13 6.71
CA ASN A 332 22.26 -5.24 7.46
C ASN A 332 22.25 -6.57 6.70
N SER A 333 21.66 -6.62 5.54
CA SER A 333 21.49 -7.86 4.77
C SER A 333 22.61 -8.06 3.76
N LYS A 334 23.14 -9.27 3.66
CA LYS A 334 24.05 -9.67 2.58
C LYS A 334 23.30 -10.01 1.31
N ILE A 335 22.09 -10.57 1.44
CA ILE A 335 21.15 -10.89 0.36
C ILE A 335 19.74 -10.80 0.90
N ILE A 336 18.81 -10.41 0.02
CA ILE A 336 17.38 -10.31 0.34
C ILE A 336 16.61 -11.26 -0.58
N ILE A 337 15.77 -12.10 0.03
CA ILE A 337 14.87 -13.01 -0.66
C ILE A 337 13.46 -12.42 -0.56
N HIS A 338 12.87 -12.05 -1.67
CA HIS A 338 11.51 -11.56 -1.74
C HIS A 338 10.56 -12.67 -2.16
N THR A 339 9.31 -12.60 -1.72
CA THR A 339 8.25 -13.51 -2.11
C THR A 339 7.17 -12.84 -2.97
N ALA A 340 7.42 -11.57 -3.33
CA ALA A 340 6.52 -10.75 -4.12
C ALA A 340 7.29 -9.73 -4.96
N LEU A 341 6.78 -9.42 -6.14
CA LEU A 341 7.31 -8.39 -7.03
C LEU A 341 6.67 -7.02 -6.72
N GLN A 342 6.84 -6.59 -5.47
CA GLN A 342 6.21 -5.38 -4.92
C GLN A 342 7.26 -4.40 -4.37
N THR A 343 6.81 -3.36 -3.70
CA THR A 343 7.60 -2.20 -3.26
C THR A 343 8.94 -2.56 -2.62
N THR A 344 9.00 -3.55 -1.73
CA THR A 344 10.26 -3.94 -1.06
C THR A 344 11.30 -4.50 -2.03
N PHE A 345 10.88 -5.24 -3.06
CA PHE A 345 11.79 -5.69 -4.13
C PHE A 345 12.35 -4.50 -4.92
N PHE A 346 11.50 -3.55 -5.28
CA PHE A 346 11.92 -2.34 -5.98
C PHE A 346 12.89 -1.49 -5.15
N GLU A 347 12.60 -1.35 -3.85
CA GLU A 347 13.49 -0.64 -2.91
C GLU A 347 14.86 -1.31 -2.79
N SER A 348 14.92 -2.64 -2.74
CA SER A 348 16.16 -3.41 -2.69
C SER A 348 16.98 -3.25 -3.96
N MET A 349 16.32 -3.33 -5.12
CA MET A 349 16.94 -3.11 -6.42
C MET A 349 17.55 -1.71 -6.52
N LEU A 350 16.81 -0.68 -6.09
CA LEU A 350 17.26 0.71 -6.05
C LEU A 350 18.39 0.94 -5.05
N ALA A 351 18.33 0.30 -3.88
CA ALA A 351 19.39 0.36 -2.88
C ALA A 351 20.67 -0.38 -3.34
N GLY A 352 20.58 -1.19 -4.39
CA GLY A 352 21.72 -1.93 -4.93
C GLY A 352 22.14 -3.14 -4.11
N VAL A 353 21.25 -3.71 -3.29
CA VAL A 353 21.54 -4.89 -2.46
C VAL A 353 21.27 -6.17 -3.24
N PRO A 354 22.12 -7.22 -3.15
CA PRO A 354 21.84 -8.51 -3.75
C PRO A 354 20.43 -8.99 -3.39
N SER A 355 19.61 -9.23 -4.41
CA SER A 355 18.19 -9.52 -4.24
C SER A 355 17.74 -10.61 -5.17
N VAL A 356 16.97 -11.56 -4.65
CA VAL A 356 16.33 -12.61 -5.42
C VAL A 356 14.84 -12.70 -5.05
N VAL A 357 14.05 -13.30 -5.92
CA VAL A 357 12.61 -13.49 -5.69
C VAL A 357 12.28 -14.96 -5.82
N LEU A 358 11.59 -15.51 -4.84
CA LEU A 358 10.95 -16.83 -4.91
C LEU A 358 9.46 -16.63 -5.15
N LEU A 359 9.00 -16.91 -6.37
CA LEU A 359 7.66 -16.59 -6.81
C LEU A 359 6.90 -17.85 -7.26
N LYS A 360 5.69 -18.00 -6.78
CA LYS A 360 4.75 -18.97 -7.33
C LYS A 360 4.05 -18.33 -8.54
N GLU A 361 4.63 -18.53 -9.73
CA GLU A 361 4.36 -17.78 -10.96
C GLU A 361 2.88 -17.84 -11.40
N ASP A 362 2.23 -18.97 -11.19
CA ASP A 362 0.82 -19.23 -11.50
C ASP A 362 -0.17 -18.37 -10.69
N MET A 363 0.30 -17.73 -9.62
CA MET A 363 -0.52 -16.90 -8.75
C MET A 363 -0.33 -15.41 -8.98
N TRP A 364 0.41 -15.00 -10.04
CA TRP A 364 0.74 -13.60 -10.30
C TRP A 364 0.29 -13.15 -11.68
N ASN A 365 -0.49 -12.07 -11.73
CA ASN A 365 -0.86 -11.42 -12.97
C ASN A 365 0.14 -10.29 -13.30
N LEU A 366 1.01 -10.54 -14.25
CA LEU A 366 2.06 -9.60 -14.64
C LEU A 366 1.55 -8.59 -15.67
N SER A 367 1.90 -7.32 -15.49
CA SER A 367 1.61 -6.28 -16.46
C SER A 367 2.25 -6.57 -17.83
N LYS A 368 1.56 -6.20 -18.91
CA LYS A 368 2.11 -6.36 -20.28
C LYS A 368 3.45 -5.64 -20.42
N SER A 369 3.56 -4.42 -19.88
CA SER A 369 4.78 -3.60 -19.94
C SER A 369 5.93 -4.19 -19.12
N GLY A 370 5.66 -4.87 -18.01
CA GLY A 370 6.67 -5.49 -17.16
C GLY A 370 7.20 -6.85 -17.64
N ARG A 371 6.51 -7.51 -18.55
CA ARG A 371 6.82 -8.91 -18.95
C ARG A 371 8.23 -9.11 -19.48
N GLU A 372 8.73 -8.20 -20.29
CA GLU A 372 10.08 -8.33 -20.85
C GLU A 372 11.16 -8.20 -19.78
N ILE A 373 10.97 -7.27 -18.84
CA ILE A 373 11.88 -7.14 -17.70
C ILE A 373 11.77 -8.36 -16.77
N TYR A 374 10.57 -8.89 -16.58
CA TYR A 374 10.38 -10.13 -15.83
C TYR A 374 11.15 -11.30 -16.41
N LYS A 375 11.02 -11.54 -17.73
CA LYS A 375 11.78 -12.59 -18.45
C LYS A 375 13.28 -12.40 -18.31
N LEU A 376 13.74 -11.13 -18.41
CA LEU A 376 15.15 -10.80 -18.26
C LEU A 376 15.68 -11.11 -16.85
N LEU A 377 14.94 -10.75 -15.82
CA LEU A 377 15.28 -11.06 -14.43
C LEU A 377 15.32 -12.57 -14.15
N LYS A 378 14.35 -13.31 -14.69
CA LYS A 378 14.27 -14.77 -14.57
C LYS A 378 15.45 -15.46 -15.26
N LYS A 379 15.77 -15.08 -16.51
CA LYS A 379 16.93 -15.59 -17.27
C LYS A 379 18.25 -15.39 -16.50
N ASN A 380 18.38 -14.29 -15.77
CA ASN A 380 19.60 -13.94 -15.04
C ASN A 380 19.59 -14.32 -13.55
N LYS A 381 18.75 -15.28 -13.17
CA LYS A 381 18.71 -15.85 -11.81
C LYS A 381 18.44 -14.82 -10.71
N ILE A 382 17.60 -13.82 -11.00
CA ILE A 382 17.06 -12.89 -10.00
C ILE A 382 15.68 -13.36 -9.57
N ILE A 383 14.88 -13.97 -10.48
CA ILE A 383 13.56 -14.53 -10.17
C ILE A 383 13.60 -16.05 -10.34
N PHE A 384 13.11 -16.76 -9.34
CA PHE A 384 13.00 -18.22 -9.27
C PHE A 384 11.54 -18.61 -9.05
N LYS A 385 11.10 -19.69 -9.71
CA LYS A 385 9.77 -20.28 -9.56
C LYS A 385 9.76 -21.55 -8.71
N ASP A 386 10.91 -22.16 -8.56
CA ASP A 386 11.08 -23.41 -7.81
C ASP A 386 12.14 -23.28 -6.70
N ILE A 387 11.94 -24.04 -5.65
CA ILE A 387 12.73 -24.00 -4.43
C ILE A 387 14.14 -24.50 -4.69
N GLU A 388 14.29 -25.59 -5.46
CA GLU A 388 15.58 -26.24 -5.70
C GLU A 388 16.55 -25.31 -6.41
N SER A 389 16.12 -24.70 -7.50
CA SER A 389 16.91 -23.76 -8.28
C SER A 389 17.36 -22.56 -7.44
N LEU A 390 16.50 -22.05 -6.53
CA LEU A 390 16.89 -20.96 -5.63
C LEU A 390 17.91 -21.44 -4.60
N ILE A 391 17.73 -22.60 -3.98
CA ILE A 391 18.68 -23.13 -2.98
C ILE A 391 20.05 -23.34 -3.61
N ASN A 392 20.10 -23.97 -4.79
CA ASN A 392 21.34 -24.17 -5.53
C ASN A 392 22.03 -22.85 -5.87
N HIS A 393 21.26 -21.84 -6.27
CA HIS A 393 21.80 -20.52 -6.53
C HIS A 393 22.36 -19.86 -5.26
N LEU A 394 21.61 -19.90 -4.15
CA LEU A 394 22.05 -19.35 -2.87
C LEU A 394 23.36 -20.01 -2.38
N ASN A 395 23.47 -21.34 -2.50
CA ASN A 395 24.68 -22.06 -2.15
C ASN A 395 25.88 -21.64 -3.02
N ASN A 396 25.67 -21.43 -4.31
CA ASN A 396 26.72 -21.02 -5.23
C ASN A 396 27.26 -19.60 -4.96
N ILE A 397 26.41 -18.69 -4.48
CA ILE A 397 26.78 -17.29 -4.22
C ILE A 397 27.05 -17.00 -2.74
N ASP A 398 26.91 -17.97 -1.83
CA ASP A 398 26.97 -17.76 -0.37
C ASP A 398 28.23 -17.06 0.09
N GLN A 399 29.39 -17.37 -0.50
CA GLN A 399 30.68 -16.81 -0.12
C GLN A 399 30.80 -15.33 -0.52
N ASP A 400 30.33 -14.95 -1.70
CA ASP A 400 30.38 -13.56 -2.20
C ASP A 400 29.16 -13.21 -3.08
N PRO A 401 28.00 -12.94 -2.48
CA PRO A 401 26.83 -12.50 -3.21
C PRO A 401 27.05 -11.19 -3.98
N LEU A 402 28.02 -10.36 -3.55
CA LEU A 402 28.32 -9.09 -4.20
C LEU A 402 29.04 -9.27 -5.52
N SER A 403 29.94 -10.25 -5.62
CA SER A 403 30.61 -10.58 -6.90
C SER A 403 29.57 -10.93 -7.96
N TRP A 404 28.61 -11.81 -7.63
CA TRP A 404 27.50 -12.13 -8.53
C TRP A 404 26.70 -10.88 -8.88
N TRP A 405 26.30 -10.09 -7.86
CA TRP A 405 25.43 -8.91 -8.02
C TRP A 405 26.07 -7.79 -8.86
N ASN A 406 27.41 -7.71 -8.84
CA ASN A 406 28.18 -6.73 -9.61
C ASN A 406 28.77 -7.30 -10.90
N SER A 407 28.45 -8.54 -11.25
CA SER A 407 28.86 -9.11 -12.54
C SER A 407 28.28 -8.31 -13.69
N LYS A 408 29.00 -8.26 -14.83
CA LYS A 408 28.63 -7.46 -16.01
C LYS A 408 27.18 -7.72 -16.45
N ASN A 409 26.78 -8.98 -16.50
CA ASN A 409 25.43 -9.35 -16.93
C ASN A 409 24.35 -8.82 -15.96
N ILE A 410 24.56 -8.98 -14.65
CA ILE A 410 23.61 -8.52 -13.64
C ILE A 410 23.55 -6.98 -13.60
N LEU A 411 24.64 -6.28 -13.80
CA LEU A 411 24.64 -4.81 -13.90
C LEU A 411 23.78 -4.34 -15.06
N ILE A 412 23.90 -4.95 -16.27
CA ILE A 412 23.06 -4.63 -17.41
C ILE A 412 21.58 -4.87 -17.11
N VAL A 413 21.26 -6.00 -16.48
CA VAL A 413 19.88 -6.33 -16.11
C VAL A 413 19.30 -5.31 -15.13
N ARG A 414 20.08 -4.94 -14.12
CA ARG A 414 19.70 -3.92 -13.13
C ARG A 414 19.50 -2.55 -13.77
N GLN A 415 20.36 -2.17 -14.72
CA GLN A 415 20.20 -0.92 -15.45
C GLN A 415 18.88 -0.91 -16.23
N LYS A 416 18.58 -1.97 -17.01
CA LYS A 416 17.30 -2.08 -17.74
C LYS A 416 16.09 -2.06 -16.80
N PHE A 417 16.18 -2.72 -15.64
CA PHE A 417 15.14 -2.64 -14.61
C PHE A 417 14.92 -1.20 -14.14
N HIS A 418 15.99 -0.46 -13.85
CA HIS A 418 15.91 0.92 -13.38
C HIS A 418 15.32 1.87 -14.43
N GLU A 419 15.70 1.69 -15.71
CA GLU A 419 15.16 2.48 -16.81
C GLU A 419 13.66 2.26 -17.00
N HIS A 420 13.21 1.01 -16.84
CA HIS A 420 11.80 0.67 -17.00
C HIS A 420 10.94 1.06 -15.80
N PHE A 421 11.44 0.85 -14.57
CA PHE A 421 10.60 0.96 -13.37
C PHE A 421 10.90 2.16 -12.48
N CYS A 422 11.96 2.83 -12.57
CA CYS A 422 12.27 3.84 -11.55
C CYS A 422 12.87 5.12 -12.09
N ASN A 423 13.41 5.09 -13.29
CA ASN A 423 14.10 6.22 -13.93
C ASN A 423 14.87 7.12 -12.95
N TYR A 424 15.75 6.51 -12.17
CA TYR A 424 16.29 7.04 -10.91
C TYR A 424 17.27 8.22 -11.08
N GLN A 425 17.69 8.56 -12.30
CA GLN A 425 18.87 9.37 -12.51
C GLN A 425 18.67 10.88 -12.34
N ASP A 426 17.41 11.35 -12.12
CA ASP A 426 17.18 12.80 -12.05
C ASP A 426 16.21 13.20 -10.90
N ASP A 427 16.78 13.66 -9.80
CA ASP A 427 16.01 14.21 -8.68
C ASP A 427 15.27 15.51 -9.04
N ASN A 428 15.62 16.16 -10.16
CA ASN A 428 14.95 17.38 -10.60
C ASN A 428 13.63 17.08 -11.34
N LYS A 429 13.38 15.84 -11.77
CA LYS A 429 12.15 15.49 -12.50
C LYS A 429 10.87 15.86 -11.75
N TRP A 430 10.84 15.66 -10.43
CA TRP A 430 9.70 16.09 -9.62
C TRP A 430 9.53 17.60 -9.61
N ASN A 431 10.64 18.36 -9.49
CA ASN A 431 10.60 19.82 -9.49
C ASN A 431 10.12 20.34 -10.85
N ASN A 432 10.65 19.81 -11.95
CA ASN A 432 10.23 20.18 -13.30
C ASN A 432 8.75 19.88 -13.52
N TYR A 433 8.30 18.68 -13.16
CA TYR A 433 6.90 18.32 -13.26
C TYR A 433 5.98 19.29 -12.50
N PHE A 434 6.31 19.66 -11.26
CA PHE A 434 5.49 20.62 -10.52
C PHE A 434 5.59 22.04 -11.05
N LEU A 435 6.67 22.41 -11.72
CA LEU A 435 6.78 23.68 -12.42
C LEU A 435 5.87 23.75 -13.63
N ASP A 436 5.80 22.66 -14.40
CA ASP A 436 4.95 22.55 -15.60
C ASP A 436 3.45 22.56 -15.26
N LEU A 437 3.07 22.19 -14.04
CA LEU A 437 1.69 22.31 -13.53
C LEU A 437 1.29 23.77 -13.21
N ASN A 438 2.24 24.66 -13.03
CA ASN A 438 1.99 26.06 -12.68
C ASN A 438 1.85 26.96 -13.89
#